data_155a28083173fe5ba26ddac4af3bd87e
#
_entry.id   155a28083173fe5ba26ddac4af3bd87e
#
_cell.length_a   1.000
_cell.length_b   1.000
_cell.length_c   1.000
_cell.angle_alpha   90.00
_cell.angle_beta   90.00
_cell.angle_gamma   90.00
#
_symmetry.space_group_name_H-M   'P 1'
#
loop_
_entity.id
_entity.type
_entity.pdbx_description
1 polymer ?
#
loop_
_entity_poly.entity_id
_entity_poly.type
_entity_poly.pdbx_seq_one_letter_code
_entity_poly.pdbx_strand_id
1 'polypeptide(L)'
;MNATTSLIMKRTFPASCERLFAMWTTEELLKKWFCPSEDMTIPVAETDAKVGGSYRIVMQNKDGETYSPSGVYEEVVANEKLVFSWKWADSEVITRVTINFVAINDAETEMTLTHEGFPENDMRDRHNEGWEGCLSRLAAAV
;
A
#
# COMPACT_ATOMS: atom_id res chain seq x y z
N MET A 1 23.93 9.21 15.04
CA MET A 1 22.96 8.12 14.88
C MET A 1 21.75 8.64 14.11
N ASN A 2 21.44 8.01 12.99
CA ASN A 2 20.29 8.40 12.21
C ASN A 2 19.04 7.67 12.71
N ALA A 3 18.11 8.43 13.27
CA ALA A 3 16.83 7.89 13.65
C ALA A 3 15.93 7.87 12.41
N THR A 4 15.46 6.69 12.03
CA THR A 4 14.44 6.58 11.01
C THR A 4 13.07 6.81 11.66
N THR A 5 12.10 7.27 10.88
CA THR A 5 10.75 7.48 11.37
C THR A 5 9.79 6.51 10.68
N SER A 6 8.65 6.31 11.30
CA SER A 6 7.62 5.42 10.75
C SER A 6 6.25 6.03 10.93
N LEU A 7 5.29 5.50 10.18
CA LEU A 7 3.87 5.79 10.38
C LEU A 7 3.13 4.47 10.60
N ILE A 8 2.05 4.54 11.34
CA ILE A 8 1.19 3.38 11.59
C ILE A 8 -0.25 3.84 11.41
N MET A 9 -1.00 3.12 10.59
CA MET A 9 -2.42 3.36 10.39
C MET A 9 -3.20 2.09 10.68
N LYS A 10 -4.21 2.20 11.53
CA LYS A 10 -5.09 1.09 11.84
C LYS A 10 -6.51 1.47 11.43
N ARG A 11 -7.16 0.60 10.69
CA ARG A 11 -8.50 0.88 10.18
C ARG A 11 -9.30 -0.42 10.03
N THR A 12 -10.59 -0.34 10.34
CA THR A 12 -11.51 -1.45 10.11
C THR A 12 -12.18 -1.29 8.75
N PHE A 13 -12.18 -2.37 7.95
CA PHE A 13 -12.82 -2.40 6.63
C PHE A 13 -14.00 -3.35 6.64
N PRO A 14 -15.09 -3.03 5.92
CA PRO A 14 -16.27 -3.89 5.82
C PRO A 14 -16.07 -5.01 4.80
N ALA A 15 -15.07 -5.85 5.05
CA ALA A 15 -14.70 -6.94 4.15
C ALA A 15 -13.99 -8.03 4.93
N SER A 16 -14.07 -9.27 4.44
CA SER A 16 -13.32 -10.39 5.03
C SER A 16 -11.80 -10.20 4.80
N CYS A 17 -10.99 -10.90 5.59
CA CYS A 17 -9.53 -10.90 5.39
C CYS A 17 -9.18 -11.38 3.98
N GLU A 18 -9.86 -12.39 3.49
CA GLU A 18 -9.65 -12.92 2.14
C GLU A 18 -9.91 -11.85 1.07
N ARG A 19 -11.04 -11.14 1.18
CA ARG A 19 -11.39 -10.09 0.24
C ARG A 19 -10.38 -8.93 0.30
N LEU A 20 -10.06 -8.49 1.50
CA LEU A 20 -9.15 -7.36 1.69
C LEU A 20 -7.73 -7.72 1.22
N PHE A 21 -7.26 -8.92 1.51
CA PHE A 21 -5.97 -9.40 1.04
C PHE A 21 -5.92 -9.43 -0.50
N ALA A 22 -7.00 -9.87 -1.14
CA ALA A 22 -7.10 -9.89 -2.60
C ALA A 22 -6.99 -8.47 -3.20
N MET A 23 -7.54 -7.46 -2.52
CA MET A 23 -7.45 -6.06 -2.96
C MET A 23 -6.00 -5.57 -3.04
N TRP A 24 -5.10 -6.13 -2.23
CA TRP A 24 -3.68 -5.78 -2.21
C TRP A 24 -2.83 -6.62 -3.16
N THR A 25 -3.32 -7.77 -3.61
CA THR A 25 -2.50 -8.75 -4.33
C THR A 25 -3.00 -9.08 -5.74
N THR A 26 -4.06 -8.44 -6.20
CA THR A 26 -4.65 -8.66 -7.51
C THR A 26 -4.54 -7.40 -8.35
N GLU A 27 -3.92 -7.49 -9.53
CA GLU A 27 -3.66 -6.33 -10.38
C GLU A 27 -4.92 -5.53 -10.72
N GLU A 28 -5.98 -6.21 -11.13
CA GLU A 28 -7.23 -5.54 -11.47
C GLU A 28 -7.87 -4.83 -10.27
N LEU A 29 -7.72 -5.38 -9.07
CA LEU A 29 -8.27 -4.79 -7.87
C LEU A 29 -7.42 -3.61 -7.38
N LEU A 30 -6.10 -3.69 -7.49
CA LEU A 30 -5.21 -2.57 -7.18
C LEU A 30 -5.55 -1.33 -8.00
N LYS A 31 -5.92 -1.51 -9.26
CA LYS A 31 -6.30 -0.39 -10.14
C LYS A 31 -7.53 0.36 -9.67
N LYS A 32 -8.32 -0.21 -8.78
CA LYS A 32 -9.55 0.42 -8.29
C LYS A 32 -9.30 1.40 -7.16
N TRP A 33 -8.18 1.30 -6.44
CA TRP A 33 -8.03 2.10 -5.23
C TRP A 33 -6.62 2.64 -4.96
N PHE A 34 -5.57 2.07 -5.55
CA PHE A 34 -4.19 2.36 -5.15
C PHE A 34 -3.69 3.72 -5.67
N CYS A 35 -4.35 4.79 -5.27
CA CYS A 35 -3.90 6.16 -5.50
C CYS A 35 -4.54 7.07 -4.44
N PRO A 36 -3.91 8.21 -4.13
CA PRO A 36 -4.35 9.05 -3.01
C PRO A 36 -5.54 9.96 -3.33
N SER A 37 -5.98 10.05 -4.58
CA SER A 37 -7.02 10.97 -4.99
C SER A 37 -7.89 10.37 -6.09
N GLU A 38 -9.19 10.73 -6.08
CA GLU A 38 -10.14 10.33 -7.11
C GLU A 38 -9.79 10.91 -8.49
N ASP A 39 -9.01 12.00 -8.52
CA ASP A 39 -8.59 12.65 -9.76
C ASP A 39 -7.47 11.88 -10.45
N MET A 40 -6.91 10.89 -9.81
CA MET A 40 -5.82 10.10 -10.36
C MET A 40 -6.32 8.79 -10.98
N THR A 41 -5.56 8.29 -11.95
CA THR A 41 -5.79 6.97 -12.53
C THR A 41 -4.59 6.08 -12.26
N ILE A 42 -4.75 4.78 -12.47
CA ILE A 42 -3.70 3.79 -12.25
C ILE A 42 -3.51 3.02 -13.55
N PRO A 43 -2.73 3.58 -14.52
CA PRO A 43 -2.56 2.92 -15.82
C PRO A 43 -1.80 1.61 -15.76
N VAL A 44 -0.99 1.40 -14.74
CA VAL A 44 -0.23 0.15 -14.56
C VAL A 44 -0.32 -0.32 -13.12
N ALA A 45 -0.65 -1.59 -12.94
CA ALA A 45 -0.53 -2.27 -11.65
C ALA A 45 -0.05 -3.69 -11.94
N GLU A 46 1.19 -3.96 -11.59
CA GLU A 46 1.82 -5.27 -11.78
C GLU A 46 2.20 -5.82 -10.41
N THR A 47 1.84 -7.06 -10.13
CA THR A 47 2.20 -7.69 -8.87
C THR A 47 2.37 -9.19 -9.04
N ASP A 48 3.43 -9.70 -8.40
CA ASP A 48 3.69 -11.13 -8.28
C ASP A 48 3.80 -11.39 -6.77
N ALA A 49 2.65 -11.56 -6.13
CA ALA A 49 2.51 -11.56 -4.67
C ALA A 49 3.00 -12.87 -4.04
N LYS A 50 4.29 -13.07 -4.07
CA LYS A 50 4.98 -14.20 -3.41
C LYS A 50 6.32 -13.70 -2.91
N VAL A 51 6.90 -14.38 -1.94
CA VAL A 51 8.23 -14.04 -1.44
C VAL A 51 9.24 -14.01 -2.59
N GLY A 52 9.93 -12.90 -2.74
CA GLY A 52 10.86 -12.67 -3.84
C GLY A 52 10.22 -12.15 -5.12
N GLY A 53 8.89 -12.12 -5.21
CA GLY A 53 8.18 -11.52 -6.32
C GLY A 53 8.23 -10.01 -6.23
N SER A 54 8.03 -9.33 -7.35
CA SER A 54 8.07 -7.87 -7.42
C SER A 54 6.72 -7.27 -7.73
N TYR A 55 6.57 -5.97 -7.46
CA TYR A 55 5.41 -5.21 -7.87
C TYR A 55 5.83 -3.85 -8.42
N ARG A 56 5.00 -3.27 -9.26
CA ARG A 56 5.16 -1.92 -9.78
C ARG A 56 3.79 -1.33 -10.03
N ILE A 57 3.58 -0.12 -9.52
CA ILE A 57 2.33 0.61 -9.72
C ILE A 57 2.68 1.96 -10.34
N VAL A 58 1.89 2.39 -11.32
CA VAL A 58 2.01 3.73 -11.90
C VAL A 58 0.70 4.45 -11.62
N MET A 59 0.80 5.57 -10.91
CA MET A 59 -0.32 6.47 -10.66
C MET A 59 -0.12 7.70 -11.54
N GLN A 60 -1.20 8.19 -12.14
CA GLN A 60 -1.12 9.33 -13.05
C GLN A 60 -2.16 10.39 -12.66
N ASN A 61 -1.72 11.65 -12.56
CA ASN A 61 -2.62 12.75 -12.25
C ASN A 61 -3.25 13.34 -13.53
N LYS A 62 -4.09 14.35 -13.38
CA LYS A 62 -4.80 14.99 -14.50
C LYS A 62 -3.87 15.64 -15.51
N ASP A 63 -2.70 16.08 -15.08
CA ASP A 63 -1.72 16.74 -15.92
C ASP A 63 -0.81 15.75 -16.66
N GLY A 64 -1.01 14.46 -16.46
CA GLY A 64 -0.21 13.42 -17.08
C GLY A 64 1.07 13.06 -16.33
N GLU A 65 1.30 13.68 -15.17
CA GLU A 65 2.44 13.34 -14.34
C GLU A 65 2.26 11.98 -13.69
N THR A 66 3.34 11.21 -13.63
CA THR A 66 3.29 9.86 -13.07
C THR A 66 4.11 9.75 -11.79
N TYR A 67 3.64 8.88 -10.90
CA TYR A 67 4.29 8.54 -9.65
C TYR A 67 4.29 7.03 -9.55
N SER A 68 5.47 6.43 -9.45
CA SER A 68 5.58 4.97 -9.53
C SER A 68 6.36 4.38 -8.37
N PRO A 69 5.67 3.79 -7.38
CA PRO A 69 6.33 2.98 -6.37
C PRO A 69 6.53 1.57 -6.89
N SER A 70 7.61 0.94 -6.44
CA SER A 70 7.91 -0.45 -6.75
C SER A 70 8.66 -1.11 -5.61
N GLY A 71 8.75 -2.42 -5.62
CA GLY A 71 9.48 -3.14 -4.60
C GLY A 71 9.39 -4.64 -4.78
N VAL A 72 9.82 -5.34 -3.74
CA VAL A 72 9.87 -6.80 -3.69
C VAL A 72 9.16 -7.27 -2.43
N TYR A 73 8.39 -8.34 -2.54
CA TYR A 73 7.73 -8.95 -1.39
C TYR A 73 8.76 -9.72 -0.55
N GLU A 74 8.82 -9.38 0.73
CA GLU A 74 9.72 -10.02 1.69
C GLU A 74 9.00 -11.12 2.47
N GLU A 75 7.70 -10.95 2.71
CA GLU A 75 6.88 -11.91 3.44
C GLU A 75 5.44 -11.87 2.89
N VAL A 76 4.88 -13.03 2.65
CA VAL A 76 3.49 -13.16 2.18
C VAL A 76 2.84 -14.31 2.94
N VAL A 77 1.89 -13.98 3.80
CA VAL A 77 1.09 -14.97 4.53
C VAL A 77 -0.36 -14.73 4.15
N ALA A 78 -0.94 -15.66 3.41
CA ALA A 78 -2.27 -15.49 2.82
C ALA A 78 -3.29 -15.07 3.87
N ASN A 79 -4.00 -13.98 3.58
CA ASN A 79 -5.08 -13.42 4.40
C ASN A 79 -4.64 -12.91 5.79
N GLU A 80 -3.33 -12.84 6.05
CA GLU A 80 -2.81 -12.45 7.36
C GLU A 80 -1.77 -11.34 7.30
N LYS A 81 -0.83 -11.39 6.34
CA LYS A 81 0.30 -10.45 6.36
C LYS A 81 0.98 -10.28 5.01
N LEU A 82 1.35 -9.04 4.72
CA LEU A 82 2.23 -8.69 3.60
C LEU A 82 3.36 -7.82 4.11
N VAL A 83 4.59 -8.11 3.69
CA VAL A 83 5.74 -7.24 3.91
C VAL A 83 6.41 -7.01 2.56
N PHE A 84 6.61 -5.75 2.20
CA PHE A 84 7.25 -5.43 0.93
C PHE A 84 8.08 -4.16 1.03
N SER A 85 9.13 -4.08 0.21
CA SER A 85 9.94 -2.87 0.11
C SER A 85 9.20 -1.83 -0.73
N TRP A 86 9.58 -0.56 -0.56
CA TRP A 86 8.92 0.55 -1.22
C TRP A 86 9.98 1.56 -1.70
N LYS A 87 9.97 1.84 -2.98
CA LYS A 87 10.89 2.80 -3.59
C LYS A 87 10.17 3.53 -4.71
N TRP A 88 10.26 4.85 -4.71
CA TRP A 88 9.76 5.67 -5.81
C TRP A 88 10.75 5.61 -6.98
N ALA A 89 10.23 5.67 -8.22
CA ALA A 89 11.05 5.56 -9.43
C ALA A 89 12.16 6.62 -9.51
N ASP A 90 11.92 7.81 -8.95
CA ASP A 90 12.85 8.93 -8.98
C ASP A 90 13.68 9.08 -7.70
N SER A 91 13.71 8.07 -6.87
CA SER A 91 14.39 8.11 -5.57
C SER A 91 15.26 6.89 -5.34
N GLU A 92 16.32 7.08 -4.56
CA GLU A 92 17.17 5.97 -4.09
C GLU A 92 16.78 5.49 -2.69
N VAL A 93 15.80 6.16 -2.06
CA VAL A 93 15.36 5.81 -0.71
C VAL A 93 14.47 4.58 -0.75
N ILE A 94 14.86 3.54 0.00
CA ILE A 94 14.09 2.32 0.13
C ILE A 94 13.50 2.26 1.53
N THR A 95 12.19 2.09 1.61
CA THR A 95 11.46 1.94 2.87
C THR A 95 10.75 0.60 2.88
N ARG A 96 10.03 0.29 3.95
CA ARG A 96 9.35 -1.00 4.10
C ARG A 96 7.92 -0.78 4.55
N VAL A 97 7.00 -1.51 3.93
CA VAL A 97 5.58 -1.51 4.29
C VAL A 97 5.19 -2.88 4.80
N THR A 98 4.51 -2.90 5.96
CA THR A 98 3.95 -4.12 6.54
C THR A 98 2.45 -3.93 6.67
N ILE A 99 1.68 -4.88 6.15
CA ILE A 99 0.23 -4.91 6.26
C ILE A 99 -0.17 -6.13 7.06
N ASN A 100 -0.88 -5.93 8.16
CA ASN A 100 -1.42 -7.02 8.97
C ASN A 100 -2.95 -7.01 8.87
N PHE A 101 -3.53 -8.19 8.72
CA PHE A 101 -4.97 -8.39 8.59
C PHE A 101 -5.45 -9.24 9.76
N VAL A 102 -6.39 -8.72 10.54
CA VAL A 102 -6.98 -9.45 11.67
C VAL A 102 -8.50 -9.48 11.52
N ALA A 103 -9.06 -10.66 11.43
CA ALA A 103 -10.51 -10.82 11.32
C ALA A 103 -11.20 -10.40 12.62
N ILE A 104 -12.17 -9.49 12.50
CA ILE A 104 -13.07 -9.16 13.59
C ILE A 104 -14.23 -10.16 13.59
N ASN A 105 -14.72 -10.41 12.37
CA ASN A 105 -15.74 -11.44 12.09
C ASN A 105 -15.64 -11.78 10.59
N ASP A 106 -16.57 -12.54 10.06
CA ASP A 106 -16.54 -12.99 8.65
C ASP A 106 -16.69 -11.85 7.65
N ALA A 107 -17.16 -10.69 8.08
CA ALA A 107 -17.47 -9.54 7.21
C ALA A 107 -16.66 -8.29 7.52
N GLU A 108 -15.82 -8.33 8.53
CA GLU A 108 -15.02 -7.16 8.94
C GLU A 108 -13.60 -7.55 9.29
N THR A 109 -12.64 -6.72 8.87
CA THR A 109 -11.23 -6.93 9.12
C THR A 109 -10.59 -5.66 9.66
N GLU A 110 -9.80 -5.79 10.72
CA GLU A 110 -8.93 -4.73 11.19
C GLU A 110 -7.61 -4.86 10.45
N MET A 111 -7.22 -3.81 9.73
CA MET A 111 -5.98 -3.79 8.98
C MET A 111 -5.04 -2.75 9.60
N THR A 112 -3.79 -3.15 9.82
CA THR A 112 -2.75 -2.25 10.30
C THR A 112 -1.69 -2.12 9.22
N LEU A 113 -1.42 -0.89 8.80
CA LEU A 113 -0.36 -0.56 7.86
C LEU A 113 0.76 0.12 8.63
N THR A 114 1.97 -0.43 8.52
CA THR A 114 3.18 0.17 9.09
C THR A 114 4.13 0.47 7.94
N HIS A 115 4.53 1.73 7.80
CA HIS A 115 5.49 2.14 6.78
C HIS A 115 6.67 2.76 7.51
N GLU A 116 7.83 2.13 7.40
CA GLU A 116 9.00 2.48 8.21
C GLU A 116 10.26 2.68 7.36
N GLY A 117 11.27 3.31 7.95
CA GLY A 117 12.55 3.53 7.30
C GLY A 117 12.66 4.89 6.63
N PHE A 118 11.76 5.82 6.92
CA PHE A 118 11.86 7.18 6.36
C PHE A 118 13.07 7.91 6.93
N PRO A 119 13.88 8.54 6.07
CA PRO A 119 15.06 9.28 6.52
C PRO A 119 14.72 10.61 7.21
N GLU A 120 13.49 11.12 7.01
CA GLU A 120 13.07 12.40 7.59
C GLU A 120 11.56 12.46 7.82
N ASN A 121 11.15 13.33 8.74
CA ASN A 121 9.75 13.46 9.13
C ASN A 121 8.84 13.97 8.00
N ASP A 122 9.34 14.88 7.17
CA ASP A 122 8.55 15.43 6.06
C ASP A 122 8.15 14.34 5.07
N MET A 123 9.05 13.42 4.78
CA MET A 123 8.77 12.30 3.88
C MET A 123 7.71 11.38 4.48
N ARG A 124 7.84 11.08 5.79
CA ARG A 124 6.84 10.30 6.51
C ARG A 124 5.46 10.96 6.44
N ASP A 125 5.40 12.26 6.71
CA ASP A 125 4.13 12.98 6.76
C ASP A 125 3.43 13.02 5.40
N ARG A 126 4.19 13.17 4.32
CA ARG A 126 3.63 13.12 2.96
C ARG A 126 3.08 11.74 2.62
N HIS A 127 3.76 10.68 3.06
CA HIS A 127 3.26 9.31 2.88
C HIS A 127 2.02 9.05 3.74
N ASN A 128 1.98 9.63 4.93
CA ASN A 128 0.81 9.51 5.80
C ASN A 128 -0.44 10.08 5.12
N GLU A 129 -0.33 11.26 4.53
CA GLU A 129 -1.43 11.87 3.77
C GLU A 129 -1.82 11.02 2.56
N GLY A 130 -0.83 10.52 1.83
CA GLY A 130 -1.07 9.66 0.67
C GLY A 130 -1.79 8.38 1.04
N TRP A 131 -1.35 7.72 2.10
CA TRP A 131 -2.00 6.50 2.58
C TRP A 131 -3.42 6.74 3.08
N GLU A 132 -3.68 7.87 3.74
CA GLU A 132 -5.06 8.21 4.15
C GLU A 132 -5.99 8.25 2.95
N GLY A 133 -5.56 8.88 1.86
CA GLY A 133 -6.32 8.93 0.61
C GLY A 133 -6.51 7.55 0.00
N CYS A 134 -5.44 6.75 -0.08
CA CYS A 134 -5.49 5.40 -0.63
C CYS A 134 -6.44 4.50 0.18
N LEU A 135 -6.33 4.52 1.51
CA LEU A 135 -7.14 3.66 2.35
C LEU A 135 -8.62 4.06 2.33
N SER A 136 -8.91 5.35 2.16
CA SER A 136 -10.29 5.80 1.99
C SER A 136 -10.89 5.27 0.68
N ARG A 137 -10.09 5.24 -0.38
CA ARG A 137 -10.52 4.65 -1.65
C ARG A 137 -10.68 3.14 -1.54
N LEU A 138 -9.78 2.48 -0.81
CA LEU A 138 -9.88 1.04 -0.55
C LEU A 138 -11.18 0.72 0.18
N ALA A 139 -11.54 1.50 1.19
CA ALA A 139 -12.78 1.30 1.93
C ALA A 139 -14.02 1.43 1.03
N ALA A 140 -13.96 2.31 0.04
CA ALA A 140 -15.07 2.47 -0.92
C ALA A 140 -15.10 1.35 -1.97
N ALA A 141 -13.99 0.67 -2.19
CA ALA A 141 -13.86 -0.35 -3.25
C ALA A 141 -14.16 -1.78 -2.78
N VAL A 142 -14.11 -2.03 -1.48
CA VAL A 142 -14.34 -3.39 -0.93
C VAL A 142 -15.81 -3.79 -0.87
#